data_f1cdec0c9035231bc0ae7da478a44404
#
_entry.id   f1cdec0c9035231bc0ae7da478a44404
#
_cell.length_a   1.000
_cell.length_b   1.000
_cell.length_c   1.000
_cell.angle_alpha   90.00
_cell.angle_beta   90.00
_cell.angle_gamma   90.00
#
_symmetry.space_group_name_H-M   'P 1'
#
loop_
_entity.id
_entity.type
_entity.pdbx_description
1 polymer ?
#
loop_
_entity_poly.entity_id
_entity_poly.type
_entity_poly.pdbx_seq_one_letter_code
_entity_poly.pdbx_strand_id
1 'polypeptide(L)'
;MSSREVLSEATRWLVELEAAERLEDVWPEFDDWFQASAAHRAAYEKVRSVWASVGHPTRCVQTRSLRHQRRWFRSHHWVYAQAWLSCWWPLLAALALTIFLCCAYSP
;
A
#
# COMPACT_ATOMS: atom_id res chain seq x y z
N MET A 1 18.93 -5.29 7.13
CA MET A 1 18.42 -5.03 8.49
C MET A 1 18.06 -6.36 9.16
N SER A 2 18.48 -6.53 10.40
CA SER A 2 18.13 -7.75 11.13
C SER A 2 16.68 -7.67 11.60
N SER A 3 16.03 -8.82 11.80
CA SER A 3 14.66 -8.89 12.32
C SER A 3 14.48 -8.19 13.68
N ARG A 4 15.56 -8.11 14.48
CA ARG A 4 15.55 -7.39 15.76
C ARG A 4 15.53 -5.87 15.60
N GLU A 5 16.23 -5.36 14.62
CA GLU A 5 16.26 -3.92 14.31
C GLU A 5 14.87 -3.45 13.87
N VAL A 6 14.24 -4.19 12.97
CA VAL A 6 12.89 -3.87 12.49
C VAL A 6 11.87 -3.90 13.63
N LEU A 7 11.96 -4.86 14.56
CA LEU A 7 11.10 -4.90 15.75
C LEU A 7 11.35 -3.72 16.70
N SER A 8 12.61 -3.34 16.88
CA SER A 8 12.98 -2.18 17.70
C SER A 8 12.41 -0.87 17.11
N GLU A 9 12.51 -0.69 15.79
CA GLU A 9 11.92 0.45 15.10
C GLU A 9 10.39 0.46 15.19
N ALA A 10 9.76 -0.71 15.02
CA ALA A 10 8.31 -0.84 15.17
C ALA A 10 7.84 -0.44 16.59
N THR A 11 8.61 -0.81 17.62
CA THR A 11 8.32 -0.43 19.00
C THR A 11 8.48 1.08 19.19
N ARG A 12 9.51 1.68 18.65
CA ARG A 12 9.72 3.13 18.68
C ARG A 12 8.55 3.87 18.05
N TRP A 13 8.14 3.47 16.86
CA TRP A 13 7.00 4.07 16.17
C TRP A 13 5.69 3.96 16.95
N LEU A 14 5.46 2.81 17.60
CA LEU A 14 4.27 2.65 18.45
C LEU A 14 4.27 3.67 19.61
N VAL A 15 5.39 3.82 20.30
CA VAL A 15 5.52 4.76 21.41
C VAL A 15 5.39 6.21 20.95
N GLU A 16 6.00 6.56 19.82
CA GLU A 16 5.91 7.91 19.24
C GLU A 16 4.48 8.26 18.85
N LEU A 17 3.76 7.34 18.21
CA LEU A 17 2.36 7.55 17.83
C LEU A 17 1.43 7.69 19.03
N GLU A 18 1.66 6.93 20.12
CA GLU A 18 0.88 7.03 21.35
C GLU A 18 1.19 8.30 22.15
N ALA A 19 2.44 8.79 22.10
CA ALA A 19 2.88 9.98 22.79
C ALA A 19 2.59 11.28 22.02
N ALA A 20 2.32 11.20 20.72
CA ALA A 20 2.14 12.37 19.88
C ALA A 20 0.89 13.17 20.28
N GLU A 21 1.06 14.45 20.55
CA GLU A 21 -0.06 15.38 20.74
C GLU A 21 -0.83 15.61 19.43
N ARG A 22 -0.10 15.68 18.31
CA ARG A 22 -0.63 15.81 16.95
C ARG A 22 -0.12 14.68 16.10
N LEU A 23 -1.01 13.79 15.75
CA LEU A 23 -0.68 12.67 14.86
C LEU A 23 -0.27 13.12 13.45
N GLU A 24 -0.73 14.30 13.03
CA GLU A 24 -0.41 14.83 11.71
C GLU A 24 1.10 15.09 11.53
N ASP A 25 1.82 15.39 12.59
CA ASP A 25 3.25 15.72 12.55
C ASP A 25 4.12 14.45 12.42
N VAL A 26 3.69 13.34 13.01
CA VAL A 26 4.45 12.07 13.05
C VAL A 26 3.99 11.10 11.95
N TRP A 27 2.75 11.23 11.52
CA TRP A 27 2.11 10.28 10.60
C TRP A 27 2.82 10.12 9.25
N PRO A 28 3.29 11.19 8.57
CA PRO A 28 3.93 11.03 7.26
C PRO A 28 5.19 10.16 7.32
N GLU A 29 6.06 10.38 8.30
CA GLU A 29 7.30 9.62 8.47
C GLU A 29 7.02 8.16 8.85
N PHE A 30 6.03 7.94 9.72
CA PHE A 30 5.57 6.59 10.04
C PHE A 30 5.01 5.87 8.81
N ASP A 31 4.17 6.52 8.01
CA ASP A 31 3.56 5.92 6.82
C ASP A 31 4.61 5.53 5.78
N ASP A 32 5.61 6.37 5.55
CA ASP A 32 6.75 6.08 4.68
C ASP A 32 7.52 4.85 5.16
N TRP A 33 7.82 4.78 6.45
CA TRP A 33 8.49 3.61 7.04
C TRP A 33 7.60 2.35 6.96
N PHE A 34 6.32 2.46 7.27
CA PHE A 34 5.37 1.35 7.25
C PHE A 34 5.17 0.78 5.85
N GLN A 35 5.18 1.63 4.83
CA GLN A 35 5.04 1.23 3.43
C GLN A 35 6.35 0.71 2.81
N ALA A 36 7.51 1.00 3.39
CA ALA A 36 8.81 0.66 2.83
C ALA A 36 9.01 -0.86 2.65
N SER A 37 8.42 -1.70 3.53
CA SER A 37 8.54 -3.16 3.38
C SER A 37 7.41 -3.94 4.05
N ALA A 38 7.19 -5.18 3.58
CA ALA A 38 6.28 -6.12 4.24
C ALA A 38 6.77 -6.51 5.65
N ALA A 39 8.09 -6.50 5.86
CA ALA A 39 8.69 -6.81 7.17
C ALA A 39 8.38 -5.72 8.20
N HIS A 40 8.38 -4.44 7.80
CA HIS A 40 8.00 -3.32 8.68
C HIS A 40 6.54 -3.44 9.11
N ARG A 41 5.63 -3.72 8.19
CA ARG A 41 4.21 -3.93 8.48
C ARG A 41 3.99 -5.08 9.46
N ALA A 42 4.60 -6.23 9.19
CA ALA A 42 4.48 -7.41 10.05
C ALA A 42 5.06 -7.17 11.45
N ALA A 43 6.19 -6.47 11.56
CA ALA A 43 6.79 -6.10 12.84
C ALA A 43 5.88 -5.16 13.63
N TYR A 44 5.34 -4.13 12.99
CA TYR A 44 4.44 -3.19 13.64
C TYR A 44 3.15 -3.87 14.15
N GLU A 45 2.51 -4.70 13.32
CA GLU A 45 1.31 -5.45 13.72
C GLU A 45 1.59 -6.40 14.89
N LYS A 46 2.76 -7.03 14.92
CA LYS A 46 3.18 -7.88 16.02
C LYS A 46 3.35 -7.10 17.31
N VAL A 47 4.04 -5.96 17.28
CA VAL A 47 4.23 -5.09 18.46
C VAL A 47 2.88 -4.55 18.95
N ARG A 48 2.03 -4.09 18.03
CA ARG A 48 0.70 -3.59 18.32
C ARG A 48 -0.19 -4.66 19.00
N SER A 49 -0.15 -5.90 18.54
CA SER A 49 -0.93 -6.99 19.13
C SER A 49 -0.48 -7.31 20.55
N VAL A 50 0.83 -7.31 20.81
CA VAL A 50 1.39 -7.48 22.15
C VAL A 50 0.96 -6.33 23.06
N TRP A 51 1.03 -5.08 22.58
CA TRP A 51 0.63 -3.90 23.33
C TRP A 51 -0.86 -3.93 23.73
N ALA A 52 -1.72 -4.32 22.80
CA ALA A 52 -3.14 -4.49 23.05
C ALA A 52 -3.43 -5.61 24.08
N SER A 53 -2.62 -6.67 24.11
CA SER A 53 -2.80 -7.78 25.06
C SER A 53 -2.47 -7.40 26.51
N VAL A 54 -1.64 -6.38 26.71
CA VAL A 54 -1.27 -5.84 28.04
C VAL A 54 -2.32 -4.85 28.58
N GLY A 55 -3.43 -4.63 27.84
CA GLY A 55 -4.55 -3.80 28.30
C GLY A 55 -4.36 -2.30 28.07
N HIS A 56 -3.35 -1.89 27.32
CA HIS A 56 -3.28 -0.53 26.81
C HIS A 56 -4.23 -0.32 25.64
N PRO A 57 -5.28 0.49 25.78
CA PRO A 57 -6.12 0.84 24.64
C PRO A 57 -5.27 1.63 23.63
N THR A 58 -4.94 1.03 22.53
CA THR A 58 -4.31 1.73 21.40
C THR A 58 -5.29 2.77 20.87
N ARG A 59 -5.10 3.99 21.29
CA ARG A 59 -6.09 5.07 21.27
C ARG A 59 -6.55 5.52 19.90
N CYS A 60 -5.79 5.33 18.83
CA CYS A 60 -6.10 6.07 17.60
C CYS A 60 -5.74 5.41 16.28
N VAL A 61 -4.85 4.44 16.25
CA VAL A 61 -4.30 3.93 14.98
C VAL A 61 -5.33 3.07 14.24
N GLN A 62 -6.23 2.43 14.96
CA GLN A 62 -7.15 1.47 14.35
C GLN A 62 -8.22 2.10 13.44
N THR A 63 -8.72 3.28 13.77
CA THR A 63 -9.79 3.89 12.97
C THR A 63 -9.25 4.76 11.82
N ARG A 64 -8.06 5.35 12.00
CA ARG A 64 -7.47 6.23 11.00
C ARG A 64 -6.68 5.45 9.93
N SER A 65 -5.96 4.40 10.34
CA SER A 65 -5.26 3.50 9.42
C SER A 65 -6.21 2.88 8.40
N LEU A 66 -7.38 2.42 8.83
CA LEU A 66 -8.38 1.85 7.91
C LEU A 66 -8.96 2.88 6.94
N ARG A 67 -9.08 4.16 7.33
CA ARG A 67 -9.54 5.22 6.42
C ARG A 67 -8.46 5.64 5.43
N HIS A 68 -7.20 5.72 5.86
CA HIS A 68 -6.08 6.09 5.00
C HIS A 68 -5.76 4.95 4.03
N GLN A 69 -5.77 3.72 4.49
CA GLN A 69 -5.57 2.53 3.68
C GLN A 69 -6.65 2.40 2.58
N ARG A 70 -7.91 2.74 2.88
CA ARG A 70 -9.00 2.79 1.86
C ARG A 70 -8.79 3.91 0.85
N ARG A 71 -8.24 5.06 1.27
CA ARG A 71 -7.98 6.19 0.38
C ARG A 71 -6.78 5.93 -0.52
N TRP A 72 -5.73 5.32 0.02
CA TRP A 72 -4.53 4.94 -0.72
C TRP A 72 -4.81 3.82 -1.74
N PHE A 73 -5.58 2.79 -1.35
CA PHE A 73 -6.01 1.72 -2.26
C PHE A 73 -6.81 2.26 -3.44
N ARG A 74 -7.60 3.31 -3.23
CA ARG A 74 -8.40 3.93 -4.29
C ARG A 74 -7.53 4.74 -5.27
N SER A 75 -6.43 5.34 -4.84
CA SER A 75 -5.57 6.14 -5.71
C SER A 75 -4.59 5.29 -6.54
N HIS A 76 -4.16 4.14 -6.04
CA HIS A 76 -3.21 3.28 -6.77
C HIS A 76 -3.86 2.29 -7.73
N HIS A 77 -5.12 1.94 -7.57
CA HIS A 77 -5.83 1.13 -8.57
C HIS A 77 -5.88 1.80 -9.96
N TRP A 78 -5.87 3.12 -10.01
CA TRP A 78 -5.86 3.86 -11.28
C TRP A 78 -4.56 3.70 -12.06
N VAL A 79 -3.42 3.60 -11.38
CA VAL A 79 -2.12 3.48 -12.03
C VAL A 79 -1.94 2.10 -12.68
N TYR A 80 -2.42 1.05 -12.02
CA TYR A 80 -2.35 -0.31 -12.58
C TYR A 80 -3.42 -0.57 -13.65
N ALA A 81 -4.61 0.00 -13.52
CA ALA A 81 -5.65 -0.15 -14.53
C ALA A 81 -5.24 0.46 -15.87
N GLN A 82 -4.51 1.57 -15.88
CA GLN A 82 -4.02 2.18 -17.11
C GLN A 82 -2.88 1.42 -17.77
N ALA A 83 -2.02 0.76 -16.99
CA ALA A 83 -0.93 -0.05 -17.54
C ALA A 83 -1.44 -1.28 -18.31
N TRP A 84 -2.54 -1.88 -17.88
CA TRP A 84 -3.12 -3.05 -18.56
C TRP A 84 -3.85 -2.67 -19.85
N LEU A 85 -4.52 -1.54 -19.89
CA LEU A 85 -5.20 -1.05 -21.08
C LEU A 85 -4.22 -0.62 -22.19
N SER A 86 -3.04 -0.13 -21.83
CA SER A 86 -2.02 0.27 -22.79
C SER A 86 -1.33 -0.91 -23.50
N CYS A 87 -1.30 -2.09 -22.88
CA CYS A 87 -0.69 -3.28 -23.49
C CYS A 87 -1.59 -4.01 -24.51
N TRP A 88 -2.91 -3.82 -24.44
CA TRP A 88 -3.84 -4.52 -25.31
C TRP A 88 -4.21 -3.76 -26.57
N TRP A 89 -4.02 -2.43 -26.58
CA TRP A 89 -4.34 -1.58 -27.71
C TRP A 89 -3.55 -1.94 -28.99
N PRO A 90 -2.23 -2.18 -28.96
CA PRO A 90 -1.49 -2.53 -30.17
C PRO A 90 -1.86 -3.91 -30.72
N LEU A 91 -2.26 -4.87 -29.87
CA LEU A 91 -2.69 -6.20 -30.32
C LEU A 91 -4.04 -6.15 -31.03
N LEU A 92 -4.98 -5.35 -30.56
CA LEU A 92 -6.28 -5.15 -31.22
C LEU A 92 -6.13 -4.41 -32.55
N ALA A 93 -5.23 -3.43 -32.64
CA ALA A 93 -4.93 -2.71 -33.87
C ALA A 93 -4.29 -3.64 -34.92
N ALA A 94 -3.37 -4.51 -34.51
CA ALA A 94 -2.76 -5.50 -35.42
C ALA A 94 -3.78 -6.52 -35.95
N LEU A 95 -4.70 -6.98 -35.09
CA LEU A 95 -5.77 -7.90 -35.48
C LEU A 95 -6.76 -7.26 -36.45
N ALA A 96 -7.13 -6.01 -36.24
CA ALA A 96 -8.01 -5.26 -37.14
C ALA A 96 -7.36 -5.05 -38.52
N LEU A 97 -6.06 -4.77 -38.55
CA LEU A 97 -5.31 -4.59 -39.80
C LEU A 97 -5.22 -5.88 -40.59
N THR A 98 -5.00 -7.02 -39.95
CA THR A 98 -4.93 -8.33 -40.63
C THR A 98 -6.27 -8.75 -41.20
N ILE A 99 -7.38 -8.51 -40.49
CA ILE A 99 -8.73 -8.79 -40.98
C ILE A 99 -9.06 -7.88 -42.18
N PHE A 100 -8.71 -6.60 -42.11
CA PHE A 100 -8.94 -5.67 -43.20
C PHE A 100 -8.15 -6.03 -44.46
N LEU A 101 -6.89 -6.44 -44.33
CA LEU A 101 -6.06 -6.88 -45.45
C LEU A 101 -6.59 -8.21 -46.03
N CYS A 102 -7.07 -9.13 -45.19
CA CYS A 102 -7.64 -10.39 -45.66
C CYS A 102 -8.93 -10.18 -46.47
N CYS A 103 -9.80 -9.26 -46.02
CA CYS A 103 -11.02 -8.90 -46.78
C CYS A 103 -10.75 -8.12 -48.08
N ALA A 104 -9.68 -7.32 -48.09
CA ALA A 104 -9.33 -6.53 -49.31
C ALA A 104 -8.62 -7.37 -50.38
N TYR A 105 -8.05 -8.54 -50.02
CA TYR A 105 -7.30 -9.41 -50.92
C TYR A 105 -8.03 -10.70 -51.29
N SER A 106 -9.28 -10.89 -50.88
CA SER A 106 -10.10 -12.03 -51.31
C SER A 106 -10.70 -11.69 -52.70
N PRO A 107 -10.33 -12.46 -53.72
CA PRO A 107 -10.88 -12.30 -55.10
C PRO A 107 -12.36 -12.68 -55.15
#